data_4125b45ea41e0043edab978cd798636c
#
_entry.id   4125b45ea41e0043edab978cd798636c
#
_cell.length_a   1.000
_cell.length_b   1.000
_cell.length_c   1.000
_cell.angle_alpha   90.00
_cell.angle_beta   90.00
_cell.angle_gamma   90.00
#
_symmetry.space_group_name_H-M   'P 1'
#
loop_
_entity.id
_entity.type
_entity.pdbx_description
1 polymer ?
#
loop_
_entity_poly.entity_id
_entity_poly.type
_entity_poly.pdbx_seq_one_letter_code
_entity_poly.pdbx_strand_id
1 'polypeptide(L)'
;MTVFSTTRPLLSCAIIGSALMLNCASFSASAALSKQNLANSGYWGGILLPNDTAINASELNTIYNRFVDNYIVDAGTNMARVKWGSGGALRDGSGNVSKDAYATASEGMGYGMLVTAYGDDKTRFDKLFRFYRKALDDNNADLMPWLVWNNASPVTNQICYGIVGQNQTCFGAGGGGPATDGDIDIAMALFVAADKWDNPDIDYRAEAIHIVNELHDNWLHWCADDGGTWVVKPYQKSNFDPCKDEIDASYSIPAFFRYFAEVASVDSSVKNANDRWNSAARDLYSKLLDKQKAGSNGDKTFVPDWMKLDGSAVTGRSTNYGSDASRIPWRVTMDYAWYGTSESQNWTRRLINDLVNNSNNGGIADIKADISQATGNSAGYNGRSFSGGFAVAAMLYNWYPDNANNYTEHWVDETLNGSLPWNIGANGYENANNDYYGMALSALYALTLTGNTYKPALN
;
A
#
# COMPACT_ATOMS: atom_id res chain seq x y z
N MET A 1 -20.75 -30.78 -45.44
CA MET A 1 -21.29 -29.62 -44.71
C MET A 1 -21.95 -30.15 -43.45
N THR A 2 -21.26 -30.07 -42.32
CA THR A 2 -21.82 -30.49 -41.04
C THR A 2 -21.41 -29.44 -40.01
N VAL A 3 -22.41 -28.73 -39.52
CA VAL A 3 -22.29 -27.66 -38.55
C VAL A 3 -22.18 -28.29 -37.15
N PHE A 4 -21.11 -28.08 -36.42
CA PHE A 4 -21.01 -28.43 -34.99
C PHE A 4 -21.38 -27.23 -34.16
N SER A 5 -22.54 -27.33 -33.48
CA SER A 5 -22.97 -26.47 -32.38
C SER A 5 -22.35 -26.98 -31.08
N THR A 6 -21.56 -26.17 -30.41
CA THR A 6 -21.06 -26.46 -29.07
C THR A 6 -21.89 -25.74 -28.04
N THR A 7 -22.81 -26.46 -27.46
CA THR A 7 -23.52 -26.06 -26.23
C THR A 7 -22.62 -26.27 -25.00
N ARG A 8 -22.47 -25.23 -24.18
CA ARG A 8 -21.82 -25.29 -22.87
C ARG A 8 -22.70 -26.08 -21.87
N PRO A 9 -22.14 -26.95 -21.04
CA PRO A 9 -22.93 -27.61 -20.01
C PRO A 9 -23.21 -26.67 -18.84
N LEU A 10 -24.49 -26.52 -18.52
CA LEU A 10 -24.97 -26.04 -17.23
C LEU A 10 -24.64 -27.09 -16.17
N LEU A 11 -23.86 -26.71 -15.15
CA LEU A 11 -23.68 -27.54 -13.97
C LEU A 11 -24.97 -27.55 -13.16
N SER A 12 -25.67 -28.66 -13.19
CA SER A 12 -26.80 -28.95 -12.30
C SER A 12 -26.25 -29.35 -10.93
N CYS A 13 -26.50 -28.58 -9.88
CA CYS A 13 -26.33 -29.02 -8.50
C CYS A 13 -27.41 -30.05 -8.17
N ALA A 14 -27.02 -31.31 -7.99
CA ALA A 14 -27.87 -32.36 -7.46
C ALA A 14 -28.01 -32.19 -5.94
N ILE A 15 -29.27 -32.15 -5.48
CA ILE A 15 -29.65 -32.04 -4.09
C ILE A 15 -29.45 -33.42 -3.42
N ILE A 16 -28.54 -33.51 -2.45
CA ILE A 16 -28.59 -34.54 -1.40
C ILE A 16 -28.62 -33.80 -0.07
N GLY A 17 -29.71 -34.04 0.66
CA GLY A 17 -30.06 -33.32 1.86
C GLY A 17 -29.11 -33.56 3.03
N SER A 18 -28.62 -32.50 3.58
CA SER A 18 -28.35 -32.22 4.99
C SER A 18 -28.05 -30.74 5.09
N ALA A 19 -28.81 -30.01 5.87
CA ALA A 19 -28.81 -28.57 5.95
C ALA A 19 -27.49 -28.04 6.53
N LEU A 20 -26.53 -27.70 5.66
CA LEU A 20 -25.53 -26.66 5.90
C LEU A 20 -25.81 -25.56 4.90
N MET A 21 -26.51 -24.53 5.34
CA MET A 21 -26.56 -23.28 4.58
C MET A 21 -25.15 -22.68 4.57
N LEU A 22 -24.36 -22.98 3.54
CA LEU A 22 -23.26 -22.11 3.14
C LEU A 22 -23.92 -20.83 2.59
N ASN A 23 -23.94 -19.80 3.42
CA ASN A 23 -24.14 -18.43 2.94
C ASN A 23 -22.91 -18.06 2.11
N CYS A 24 -22.88 -18.43 0.85
CA CYS A 24 -22.05 -17.76 -0.14
C CYS A 24 -22.68 -16.38 -0.34
N ALA A 25 -22.31 -15.41 0.48
CA ALA A 25 -22.59 -14.01 0.18
C ALA A 25 -21.78 -13.68 -1.08
N SER A 26 -22.42 -13.78 -2.24
CA SER A 26 -21.87 -13.29 -3.48
C SER A 26 -21.79 -11.78 -3.39
N PHE A 27 -20.57 -11.22 -3.37
CA PHE A 27 -20.38 -9.80 -3.66
C PHE A 27 -20.97 -9.53 -5.04
N SER A 28 -21.78 -8.49 -5.17
CA SER A 28 -22.18 -8.00 -6.49
C SER A 28 -20.91 -7.68 -7.27
N ALA A 29 -20.86 -8.09 -8.53
CA ALA A 29 -19.75 -7.74 -9.39
C ALA A 29 -19.64 -6.20 -9.45
N SER A 30 -18.49 -5.66 -9.10
CA SER A 30 -18.18 -4.24 -9.34
C SER A 30 -18.30 -3.93 -10.83
N ALA A 31 -18.66 -2.70 -11.17
CA ALA A 31 -18.61 -2.27 -12.55
C ALA A 31 -17.18 -2.43 -13.09
N ALA A 32 -17.04 -2.82 -14.35
CA ALA A 32 -15.72 -2.98 -14.95
C ALA A 32 -15.00 -1.63 -14.98
N LEU A 33 -13.79 -1.60 -14.48
CA LEU A 33 -12.94 -0.42 -14.47
C LEU A 33 -12.48 -0.09 -15.89
N SER A 34 -12.43 1.20 -16.20
CA SER A 34 -11.88 1.71 -17.45
C SER A 34 -10.54 2.40 -17.21
N LYS A 35 -9.67 2.33 -18.19
CA LYS A 35 -8.47 3.15 -18.21
C LYS A 35 -8.85 4.58 -18.55
N GLN A 36 -8.31 5.54 -17.84
CA GLN A 36 -8.54 6.96 -18.06
C GLN A 36 -7.52 7.51 -19.07
N ASN A 37 -7.90 8.57 -19.76
CA ASN A 37 -6.94 9.42 -20.44
C ASN A 37 -6.41 10.48 -19.45
N LEU A 38 -5.33 11.16 -19.81
CA LEU A 38 -4.72 12.14 -18.89
C LEU A 38 -5.69 13.28 -18.51
N ALA A 39 -6.55 13.72 -19.42
CA ALA A 39 -7.51 14.79 -19.15
C ALA A 39 -8.58 14.37 -18.11
N ASN A 40 -8.94 13.10 -18.09
CA ASN A 40 -9.96 12.55 -17.18
C ASN A 40 -9.36 12.00 -15.88
N SER A 41 -8.05 11.73 -15.84
CA SER A 41 -7.39 11.21 -14.65
C SER A 41 -7.26 12.24 -13.52
N GLY A 42 -7.36 13.52 -13.83
CA GLY A 42 -7.05 14.60 -12.89
C GLY A 42 -5.56 14.72 -12.55
N TYR A 43 -4.69 14.02 -13.27
CA TYR A 43 -3.25 14.08 -13.05
C TYR A 43 -2.64 15.33 -13.68
N TRP A 44 -1.54 15.79 -13.09
CA TRP A 44 -0.75 16.88 -13.61
C TRP A 44 -0.24 16.61 -15.02
N GLY A 45 -0.22 17.64 -15.88
CA GLY A 45 0.11 17.50 -17.30
C GLY A 45 1.53 17.01 -17.65
N GLY A 46 2.41 16.86 -16.65
CA GLY A 46 3.75 16.31 -16.83
C GLY A 46 3.86 14.79 -16.63
N ILE A 47 2.76 14.12 -16.35
CA ILE A 47 2.69 12.67 -16.22
C ILE A 47 2.50 12.01 -17.59
N LEU A 48 3.13 10.86 -17.81
CA LEU A 48 2.95 10.00 -18.96
C LEU A 48 2.18 8.75 -18.53
N LEU A 49 0.90 8.69 -18.83
CA LEU A 49 0.12 7.45 -18.68
C LEU A 49 0.61 6.41 -19.70
N PRO A 50 0.93 5.18 -19.28
CA PRO A 50 1.29 4.09 -20.18
C PRO A 50 0.21 3.86 -21.24
N ASN A 51 0.56 3.39 -22.41
CA ASN A 51 -0.40 3.09 -23.48
C ASN A 51 -1.12 1.75 -23.23
N ASP A 52 -2.05 1.39 -24.14
CA ASP A 52 -2.86 0.20 -23.99
C ASP A 52 -2.12 -1.11 -24.28
N THR A 53 -0.94 -1.05 -24.91
CA THR A 53 -0.06 -2.22 -25.04
C THR A 53 0.68 -2.53 -23.77
N ALA A 54 0.96 -1.52 -22.95
CA ALA A 54 1.63 -1.68 -21.68
C ALA A 54 0.67 -2.09 -20.53
N ILE A 55 -0.51 -1.48 -20.51
CA ILE A 55 -1.62 -1.89 -19.61
C ILE A 55 -2.96 -1.43 -20.18
N ASN A 56 -3.88 -2.35 -20.35
CA ASN A 56 -5.23 -2.08 -20.83
C ASN A 56 -6.30 -2.32 -19.74
N ALA A 57 -7.55 -2.02 -20.07
CA ALA A 57 -8.66 -2.17 -19.13
C ALA A 57 -8.90 -3.62 -18.68
N SER A 58 -8.63 -4.62 -19.51
CA SER A 58 -8.77 -6.03 -19.15
C SER A 58 -7.74 -6.46 -18.11
N GLU A 59 -6.50 -6.01 -18.29
CA GLU A 59 -5.40 -6.28 -17.36
C GLU A 59 -5.63 -5.57 -16.00
N LEU A 60 -6.04 -4.29 -16.05
CA LEU A 60 -6.47 -3.56 -14.86
C LEU A 60 -7.51 -4.35 -14.07
N ASN A 61 -8.60 -4.76 -14.72
CA ASN A 61 -9.67 -5.51 -14.06
C ASN A 61 -9.20 -6.87 -13.53
N THR A 62 -8.31 -7.53 -14.25
CA THR A 62 -7.75 -8.82 -13.80
C THR A 62 -6.93 -8.64 -12.54
N ILE A 63 -6.05 -7.63 -12.49
CA ILE A 63 -5.22 -7.34 -11.30
C ILE A 63 -6.11 -6.92 -10.13
N TYR A 64 -7.05 -6.00 -10.36
CA TYR A 64 -8.02 -5.54 -9.36
C TYR A 64 -8.80 -6.72 -8.76
N ASN A 65 -9.43 -7.54 -9.60
CA ASN A 65 -10.25 -8.67 -9.16
C ASN A 65 -9.43 -9.73 -8.43
N ARG A 66 -8.17 -9.97 -8.83
CA ARG A 66 -7.28 -10.86 -8.08
C ARG A 66 -7.09 -10.45 -6.63
N PHE A 67 -6.98 -9.14 -6.37
CA PHE A 67 -6.90 -8.67 -5.00
C PHE A 67 -8.25 -8.76 -4.28
N VAL A 68 -9.30 -8.13 -4.81
CA VAL A 68 -10.57 -8.00 -4.08
C VAL A 68 -11.26 -9.35 -3.85
N ASP A 69 -11.16 -10.29 -4.79
CA ASP A 69 -11.80 -11.61 -4.68
C ASP A 69 -11.01 -12.61 -3.81
N ASN A 70 -9.70 -12.43 -3.69
CA ASN A 70 -8.88 -13.36 -2.91
C ASN A 70 -8.55 -12.86 -1.50
N TYR A 71 -8.52 -11.53 -1.26
CA TYR A 71 -8.05 -10.99 0.01
C TYR A 71 -9.12 -10.24 0.80
N ILE A 72 -10.17 -9.72 0.17
CA ILE A 72 -11.31 -9.15 0.89
C ILE A 72 -12.28 -10.27 1.23
N VAL A 73 -12.36 -10.61 2.51
CA VAL A 73 -13.15 -11.74 3.01
C VAL A 73 -14.19 -11.29 4.02
N ASP A 74 -15.32 -12.00 4.10
CA ASP A 74 -16.35 -11.71 5.08
C ASP A 74 -15.79 -11.83 6.51
N ALA A 75 -16.21 -10.89 7.37
CA ALA A 75 -15.81 -10.80 8.77
C ALA A 75 -17.03 -10.74 9.72
N GLY A 76 -18.16 -11.26 9.30
CA GLY A 76 -19.42 -11.24 10.02
C GLY A 76 -20.52 -10.51 9.23
N THR A 77 -21.65 -10.31 9.87
CA THR A 77 -22.81 -9.70 9.21
C THR A 77 -22.47 -8.29 8.72
N ASN A 78 -22.52 -8.11 7.42
CA ASN A 78 -22.30 -6.84 6.73
C ASN A 78 -20.90 -6.21 6.98
N MET A 79 -19.90 -7.03 7.28
CA MET A 79 -18.51 -6.65 7.48
C MET A 79 -17.58 -7.45 6.58
N ALA A 80 -16.48 -6.85 6.16
CA ALA A 80 -15.38 -7.52 5.48
C ALA A 80 -14.05 -6.99 5.99
N ARG A 81 -13.00 -7.76 5.80
CA ARG A 81 -11.63 -7.40 6.16
C ARG A 81 -10.66 -7.86 5.09
N VAL A 82 -9.49 -7.26 5.04
CA VAL A 82 -8.40 -7.78 4.24
C VAL A 82 -7.67 -8.84 5.07
N LYS A 83 -7.72 -10.10 4.64
CA LYS A 83 -6.96 -11.15 5.32
C LYS A 83 -5.46 -11.00 5.04
N TRP A 84 -4.63 -11.32 6.04
CA TRP A 84 -3.18 -11.26 5.90
C TRP A 84 -2.67 -12.18 4.79
N GLY A 85 -3.11 -13.42 4.77
CA GLY A 85 -2.68 -14.39 3.79
C GLY A 85 -3.70 -15.49 3.54
N SER A 86 -3.36 -16.46 2.72
CA SER A 86 -4.27 -17.54 2.29
C SER A 86 -3.86 -18.94 2.74
N GLY A 87 -2.77 -19.10 3.46
CA GLY A 87 -2.34 -20.45 3.70
C GLY A 87 -1.27 -20.79 4.72
N GLY A 88 -1.50 -20.52 5.99
CA GLY A 88 -0.79 -21.26 7.03
C GLY A 88 0.66 -20.88 7.32
N ALA A 89 1.08 -19.71 6.93
CA ALA A 89 2.42 -19.21 7.20
C ALA A 89 2.57 -18.60 8.60
N LEU A 90 1.50 -18.07 9.19
CA LEU A 90 1.51 -17.52 10.54
C LEU A 90 1.28 -18.61 11.59
N ARG A 91 2.07 -18.60 12.65
CA ARG A 91 1.86 -19.45 13.83
C ARG A 91 1.73 -18.59 15.06
N ASP A 92 0.79 -18.92 15.94
CA ASP A 92 0.73 -18.29 17.25
C ASP A 92 1.95 -18.69 18.09
N GLY A 93 2.22 -17.93 19.16
CA GLY A 93 3.35 -18.18 20.05
C GLY A 93 3.33 -19.55 20.75
N SER A 94 2.25 -20.32 20.60
CA SER A 94 2.11 -21.71 21.06
C SER A 94 2.47 -22.73 19.97
N GLY A 95 2.88 -22.27 18.77
CA GLY A 95 3.24 -23.11 17.65
C GLY A 95 2.06 -23.72 16.88
N ASN A 96 0.82 -23.34 17.22
CA ASN A 96 -0.34 -23.79 16.46
C ASN A 96 -0.32 -23.17 15.07
N VAL A 97 -0.68 -23.97 14.07
CA VAL A 97 -0.87 -23.44 12.70
C VAL A 97 -1.88 -22.33 12.78
N SER A 98 -1.42 -21.16 12.63
CA SER A 98 -2.31 -20.10 12.50
C SER A 98 -2.77 -20.04 11.09
N LYS A 99 -3.48 -19.49 10.83
CA LYS A 99 -4.63 -18.68 10.78
C LYS A 99 -4.30 -17.27 10.26
N ASP A 100 -3.21 -17.15 9.44
CA ASP A 100 -2.95 -15.92 8.68
C ASP A 100 -4.21 -15.46 7.92
N ALA A 101 -5.03 -16.42 7.45
CA ALA A 101 -6.36 -16.14 6.92
C ALA A 101 -7.29 -15.45 7.95
N TYR A 102 -7.00 -15.52 9.23
CA TYR A 102 -7.80 -14.88 10.29
C TYR A 102 -7.19 -13.59 10.83
N ALA A 103 -5.97 -13.23 10.47
CA ALA A 103 -5.35 -11.96 10.84
C ALA A 103 -5.62 -10.87 9.80
N THR A 104 -5.57 -9.62 10.25
CA THR A 104 -5.76 -8.42 9.44
C THR A 104 -4.83 -7.33 9.97
N ALA A 105 -3.98 -6.78 9.10
CA ALA A 105 -3.19 -5.60 9.41
C ALA A 105 -3.93 -4.31 9.07
N SER A 106 -3.69 -3.23 9.85
CA SER A 106 -4.22 -1.89 9.54
C SER A 106 -3.77 -1.41 8.16
N GLU A 107 -2.53 -1.67 7.78
CA GLU A 107 -2.01 -1.41 6.44
C GLU A 107 -2.84 -2.11 5.36
N GLY A 108 -3.15 -3.40 5.54
CA GLY A 108 -3.99 -4.16 4.63
C GLY A 108 -5.40 -3.57 4.51
N MET A 109 -5.96 -3.08 5.63
CA MET A 109 -7.25 -2.39 5.63
C MET A 109 -7.17 -1.07 4.87
N GLY A 110 -6.12 -0.27 5.07
CA GLY A 110 -5.87 0.97 4.33
C GLY A 110 -5.81 0.73 2.82
N TYR A 111 -5.02 -0.24 2.39
CA TYR A 111 -4.95 -0.60 0.96
C TYR A 111 -6.28 -1.12 0.42
N GLY A 112 -6.97 -1.98 1.16
CA GLY A 112 -8.28 -2.51 0.75
C GLY A 112 -9.31 -1.41 0.57
N MET A 113 -9.33 -0.44 1.48
CA MET A 113 -10.23 0.70 1.40
C MET A 113 -9.84 1.65 0.24
N LEU A 114 -8.55 1.94 0.03
CA LEU A 114 -8.10 2.73 -1.13
C LEU A 114 -8.46 2.04 -2.45
N VAL A 115 -8.17 0.74 -2.59
CA VAL A 115 -8.46 -0.04 -3.80
C VAL A 115 -9.95 -0.02 -4.10
N THR A 116 -10.80 -0.27 -3.09
CA THR A 116 -12.25 -0.30 -3.30
C THR A 116 -12.86 1.08 -3.53
N ALA A 117 -12.32 2.14 -2.89
CA ALA A 117 -12.74 3.50 -3.14
C ALA A 117 -12.41 3.96 -4.57
N TYR A 118 -11.16 3.81 -5.00
CA TYR A 118 -10.77 4.13 -6.38
C TYR A 118 -11.41 3.20 -7.40
N GLY A 119 -11.63 1.95 -7.04
CA GLY A 119 -12.30 0.93 -7.85
C GLY A 119 -13.82 1.07 -7.96
N ASP A 120 -14.40 2.10 -7.33
CA ASP A 120 -15.86 2.35 -7.30
C ASP A 120 -16.68 1.17 -6.73
N ASP A 121 -16.11 0.43 -5.79
CA ASP A 121 -16.74 -0.72 -5.12
C ASP A 121 -17.28 -0.33 -3.74
N LYS A 122 -18.35 0.48 -3.73
CA LYS A 122 -19.00 0.93 -2.49
C LYS A 122 -19.38 -0.21 -1.55
N THR A 123 -19.84 -1.32 -2.13
CA THR A 123 -20.32 -2.47 -1.33
C THR A 123 -19.20 -3.08 -0.49
N ARG A 124 -18.03 -3.33 -1.09
CA ARG A 124 -16.88 -3.84 -0.33
C ARG A 124 -16.31 -2.77 0.59
N PHE A 125 -16.23 -1.52 0.13
CA PHE A 125 -15.77 -0.39 0.94
C PHE A 125 -16.55 -0.25 2.24
N ASP A 126 -17.88 -0.20 2.18
CA ASP A 126 -18.74 -0.08 3.35
C ASP A 126 -18.56 -1.24 4.34
N LYS A 127 -18.36 -2.46 3.84
CA LYS A 127 -18.09 -3.63 4.69
C LYS A 127 -16.71 -3.56 5.35
N LEU A 128 -15.68 -3.10 4.64
CA LEU A 128 -14.35 -2.85 5.19
C LEU A 128 -14.41 -1.78 6.27
N PHE A 129 -15.08 -0.67 5.99
CA PHE A 129 -15.27 0.41 6.96
C PHE A 129 -15.93 -0.09 8.26
N ARG A 130 -16.98 -0.91 8.18
CA ARG A 130 -17.63 -1.44 9.39
C ARG A 130 -16.72 -2.35 10.20
N PHE A 131 -15.85 -3.11 9.57
CA PHE A 131 -14.86 -3.89 10.31
C PHE A 131 -13.80 -2.99 10.96
N TYR A 132 -13.33 -1.97 10.25
CA TYR A 132 -12.45 -0.94 10.80
C TYR A 132 -13.06 -0.29 12.04
N ARG A 133 -14.31 0.19 11.97
CA ARG A 133 -15.02 0.77 13.12
C ARG A 133 -15.12 -0.22 14.27
N LYS A 134 -15.47 -1.48 13.99
CA LYS A 134 -15.50 -2.52 15.01
C LYS A 134 -14.14 -2.68 15.70
N ALA A 135 -13.05 -2.63 14.95
CA ALA A 135 -11.71 -2.73 15.52
C ALA A 135 -11.38 -1.53 16.45
N LEU A 136 -11.84 -0.33 16.12
CA LEU A 136 -11.72 0.82 17.01
C LEU A 136 -12.59 0.66 18.27
N ASP A 137 -13.87 0.40 18.10
CA ASP A 137 -14.86 0.36 19.18
C ASP A 137 -14.56 -0.74 20.20
N ASP A 138 -14.21 -1.93 19.74
CA ASP A 138 -13.89 -3.07 20.60
C ASP A 138 -12.58 -2.85 21.42
N ASN A 139 -11.69 -1.99 20.93
CA ASN A 139 -10.40 -1.74 21.56
C ASN A 139 -10.30 -0.36 22.24
N ASN A 140 -11.38 0.43 22.19
CA ASN A 140 -11.40 1.81 22.68
C ASN A 140 -10.20 2.60 22.16
N ALA A 141 -9.99 2.56 20.84
CA ALA A 141 -8.85 3.11 20.14
C ALA A 141 -9.28 4.22 19.18
N ASP A 142 -8.46 5.25 19.03
CA ASP A 142 -8.67 6.33 18.06
C ASP A 142 -8.12 6.00 16.67
N LEU A 143 -7.10 5.13 16.60
CA LEU A 143 -6.51 4.57 15.39
C LEU A 143 -6.54 3.04 15.43
N MET A 144 -6.54 2.40 14.26
CA MET A 144 -6.67 0.95 14.18
C MET A 144 -5.47 0.22 14.79
N PRO A 145 -5.67 -0.75 15.71
CA PRO A 145 -4.61 -1.65 16.12
C PRO A 145 -3.94 -2.29 14.89
N TRP A 146 -2.60 -2.26 14.84
CA TRP A 146 -1.88 -2.64 13.61
C TRP A 146 -2.12 -4.07 13.17
N LEU A 147 -2.47 -4.97 14.11
CA LEU A 147 -2.77 -6.36 13.79
C LEU A 147 -3.90 -6.89 14.67
N VAL A 148 -4.99 -7.30 14.05
CA VAL A 148 -6.17 -7.85 14.71
C VAL A 148 -6.56 -9.21 14.13
N TRP A 149 -7.26 -10.01 14.95
CA TRP A 149 -7.93 -11.22 14.48
C TRP A 149 -9.23 -10.91 13.73
N ASN A 150 -9.82 -11.93 13.12
CA ASN A 150 -11.10 -11.82 12.41
C ASN A 150 -12.30 -11.36 13.26
N ASN A 151 -12.18 -11.40 14.56
CA ASN A 151 -13.13 -10.85 15.52
C ASN A 151 -12.81 -9.42 15.97
N ALA A 152 -11.81 -8.79 15.36
CA ALA A 152 -11.29 -7.45 15.67
C ALA A 152 -10.52 -7.33 16.99
N SER A 153 -10.25 -8.41 17.73
CA SER A 153 -9.38 -8.35 18.90
C SER A 153 -7.90 -8.26 18.49
N PRO A 154 -7.07 -7.51 19.24
CA PRO A 154 -5.65 -7.37 18.92
C PRO A 154 -4.91 -8.71 18.98
N VAL A 155 -3.94 -8.87 18.11
CA VAL A 155 -3.00 -9.99 18.16
C VAL A 155 -1.92 -9.65 19.19
N THR A 156 -2.03 -10.21 20.39
CA THR A 156 -1.10 -9.94 21.50
C THR A 156 -0.02 -11.00 21.67
N ASN A 157 -0.19 -12.15 21.02
CA ASN A 157 0.76 -13.25 21.08
C ASN A 157 1.87 -13.09 20.02
N GLN A 158 2.97 -13.81 20.22
CA GLN A 158 4.03 -13.86 19.24
C GLN A 158 3.52 -14.45 17.92
N ILE A 159 3.85 -13.79 16.81
CA ILE A 159 3.58 -14.29 15.47
C ILE A 159 4.88 -14.76 14.84
N CYS A 160 4.85 -15.91 14.22
CA CYS A 160 6.00 -16.48 13.55
C CYS A 160 5.70 -16.76 12.08
N TYR A 161 6.61 -16.33 11.21
CA TYR A 161 6.60 -16.69 9.79
C TYR A 161 7.47 -17.90 9.52
N GLY A 162 7.11 -18.64 8.48
CA GLY A 162 7.92 -19.75 7.99
C GLY A 162 7.43 -21.13 8.43
N ILE A 163 8.18 -22.15 8.02
CA ILE A 163 7.86 -23.56 8.31
C ILE A 163 8.42 -23.91 9.68
N VAL A 164 7.62 -24.51 10.54
CA VAL A 164 8.06 -24.97 11.86
C VAL A 164 9.29 -25.87 11.74
N GLY A 165 10.33 -25.50 12.49
CA GLY A 165 11.60 -26.25 12.48
C GLY A 165 12.56 -25.90 11.34
N GLN A 166 12.17 -24.97 10.44
CA GLN A 166 13.02 -24.47 9.35
C GLN A 166 12.89 -22.95 9.29
N ASN A 167 13.95 -22.24 9.67
CA ASN A 167 14.09 -20.77 9.52
C ASN A 167 12.84 -19.95 9.93
N GLN A 168 12.25 -20.27 11.04
CA GLN A 168 11.10 -19.54 11.56
C GLN A 168 11.55 -18.22 12.17
N THR A 169 11.06 -17.11 11.65
CA THR A 169 11.23 -15.80 12.25
C THR A 169 9.99 -15.44 13.06
N CYS A 170 10.18 -15.21 14.36
CA CYS A 170 9.10 -14.83 15.26
C CYS A 170 9.29 -13.40 15.73
N PHE A 171 8.22 -12.63 15.78
CA PHE A 171 8.20 -11.31 16.38
C PHE A 171 7.08 -11.21 17.41
N GLY A 172 7.34 -10.43 18.47
CA GLY A 172 6.32 -10.16 19.48
C GLY A 172 5.23 -9.28 18.86
N ALA A 173 4.02 -9.80 18.77
CA ALA A 173 2.91 -9.02 18.26
C ALA A 173 2.42 -8.05 19.34
N GLY A 174 2.92 -6.84 19.31
CA GLY A 174 2.32 -5.71 20.01
C GLY A 174 1.10 -5.18 19.27
N GLY A 175 0.19 -6.07 18.83
CA GLY A 175 -0.92 -5.75 17.92
C GLY A 175 -1.92 -4.71 18.42
N GLY A 176 -1.85 -4.34 19.71
CA GLY A 176 -2.81 -3.40 20.31
C GLY A 176 -2.57 -1.92 20.02
N GLY A 177 -1.38 -1.53 19.58
CA GLY A 177 -1.10 -0.15 19.16
C GLY A 177 -1.26 0.04 17.65
N PRO A 178 -1.44 1.26 17.14
CA PRO A 178 -1.55 1.52 15.71
C PRO A 178 -0.20 1.39 14.99
N ALA A 179 -0.28 1.17 13.66
CA ALA A 179 0.76 1.45 12.69
C ALA A 179 0.19 2.49 11.72
N THR A 180 0.71 3.71 11.79
CA THR A 180 0.05 4.91 11.27
C THR A 180 -0.06 4.99 9.75
N ASP A 181 0.73 4.22 9.01
CA ASP A 181 0.63 4.13 7.55
C ASP A 181 -0.76 3.64 7.12
N GLY A 182 -1.28 2.62 7.81
CA GLY A 182 -2.63 2.12 7.56
C GLY A 182 -3.71 3.17 7.81
N ASP A 183 -3.60 3.93 8.89
CA ASP A 183 -4.58 4.96 9.24
C ASP A 183 -4.53 6.16 8.29
N ILE A 184 -3.34 6.54 7.80
CA ILE A 184 -3.20 7.58 6.78
C ILE A 184 -3.90 7.15 5.48
N ASP A 185 -3.70 5.91 5.06
CA ASP A 185 -4.33 5.34 3.86
C ASP A 185 -5.86 5.21 4.05
N ILE A 186 -6.34 4.84 5.25
CA ILE A 186 -7.79 4.78 5.59
C ILE A 186 -8.41 6.18 5.53
N ALA A 187 -7.76 7.19 6.11
CA ALA A 187 -8.25 8.57 6.06
C ALA A 187 -8.42 9.06 4.62
N MET A 188 -7.42 8.80 3.77
CA MET A 188 -7.50 9.17 2.36
C MET A 188 -8.59 8.41 1.62
N ALA A 189 -8.73 7.11 1.86
CA ALA A 189 -9.79 6.30 1.27
C ALA A 189 -11.19 6.79 1.64
N LEU A 190 -11.36 7.28 2.86
CA LEU A 190 -12.62 7.88 3.33
C LEU A 190 -12.91 9.22 2.65
N PHE A 191 -11.91 10.05 2.38
CA PHE A 191 -12.10 11.26 1.57
C PHE A 191 -12.49 10.93 0.11
N VAL A 192 -11.87 9.91 -0.49
CA VAL A 192 -12.27 9.43 -1.82
C VAL A 192 -13.71 8.90 -1.81
N ALA A 193 -14.10 8.18 -0.76
CA ALA A 193 -15.46 7.70 -0.59
C ALA A 193 -16.48 8.83 -0.44
N ALA A 194 -16.13 9.87 0.33
CA ALA A 194 -16.97 11.05 0.51
C ALA A 194 -17.17 11.84 -0.78
N ASP A 195 -16.16 11.89 -1.64
CA ASP A 195 -16.26 12.53 -2.96
C ASP A 195 -17.14 11.74 -3.94
N LYS A 196 -17.15 10.41 -3.82
CA LYS A 196 -17.85 9.52 -4.76
C LYS A 196 -19.28 9.20 -4.37
N TRP A 197 -19.54 9.03 -3.08
CA TRP A 197 -20.77 8.37 -2.63
C TRP A 197 -21.48 9.12 -1.52
N ASP A 198 -22.75 9.36 -1.71
CA ASP A 198 -23.65 9.67 -0.60
C ASP A 198 -23.97 8.39 0.18
N ASN A 199 -23.89 8.46 1.50
CA ASN A 199 -24.24 7.35 2.36
C ASN A 199 -24.97 7.89 3.62
N PRO A 200 -26.26 7.57 3.80
CA PRO A 200 -27.02 8.08 4.95
C PRO A 200 -26.60 7.44 6.29
N ASP A 201 -25.93 6.29 6.24
CA ASP A 201 -25.55 5.52 7.43
C ASP A 201 -24.08 5.76 7.84
N ILE A 202 -23.25 6.30 6.95
CA ILE A 202 -21.81 6.50 7.16
C ILE A 202 -21.42 7.88 6.68
N ASP A 203 -21.03 8.74 7.59
CA ASP A 203 -20.40 10.03 7.25
C ASP A 203 -18.90 9.81 7.01
N TYR A 204 -18.54 9.44 5.79
CA TYR A 204 -17.14 9.17 5.41
C TYR A 204 -16.23 10.37 5.68
N ARG A 205 -16.73 11.61 5.43
CA ARG A 205 -15.93 12.79 5.63
C ARG A 205 -15.64 13.04 7.12
N ALA A 206 -16.64 12.93 7.97
CA ALA A 206 -16.46 13.11 9.42
C ALA A 206 -15.47 12.06 9.97
N GLU A 207 -15.55 10.82 9.51
CA GLU A 207 -14.61 9.77 9.91
C GLU A 207 -13.17 10.06 9.43
N ALA A 208 -13.01 10.52 8.18
CA ALA A 208 -11.70 10.95 7.67
C ALA A 208 -11.10 12.09 8.50
N ILE A 209 -11.92 13.12 8.84
CA ILE A 209 -11.50 14.26 9.65
C ILE A 209 -11.07 13.82 11.06
N HIS A 210 -11.81 12.88 11.66
CA HIS A 210 -11.44 12.32 12.95
C HIS A 210 -10.02 11.73 12.94
N ILE A 211 -9.73 10.85 11.96
CA ILE A 211 -8.41 10.23 11.81
C ILE A 211 -7.32 11.28 11.55
N VAL A 212 -7.56 12.22 10.63
CA VAL A 212 -6.58 13.27 10.30
C VAL A 212 -6.26 14.13 11.52
N ASN A 213 -7.26 14.46 12.34
CA ASN A 213 -7.05 15.24 13.55
C ASN A 213 -6.27 14.46 14.61
N GLU A 214 -6.53 13.17 14.75
CA GLU A 214 -5.76 12.29 15.65
C GLU A 214 -4.31 12.18 15.21
N LEU A 215 -4.08 11.95 13.90
CA LEU A 215 -2.74 11.91 13.32
C LEU A 215 -1.98 13.23 13.52
N HIS A 216 -2.66 14.37 13.30
CA HIS A 216 -2.08 15.70 13.48
C HIS A 216 -1.62 15.97 14.91
N ASP A 217 -2.42 15.62 15.90
CA ASP A 217 -2.18 15.97 17.28
C ASP A 217 -1.21 15.01 17.99
N ASN A 218 -1.28 13.73 17.67
CA ASN A 218 -0.61 12.70 18.46
C ASN A 218 0.48 11.94 17.69
N TRP A 219 0.48 12.01 16.35
CA TRP A 219 1.37 11.19 15.51
C TRP A 219 2.30 11.97 14.59
N LEU A 220 1.96 13.21 14.19
CA LEU A 220 2.95 14.14 13.65
C LEU A 220 3.84 14.67 14.76
N HIS A 221 5.12 14.39 14.69
CA HIS A 221 6.10 14.71 15.72
C HIS A 221 7.17 15.66 15.18
N TRP A 222 7.46 16.71 15.95
CA TRP A 222 8.52 17.66 15.63
C TRP A 222 9.84 17.24 16.24
N CYS A 223 10.83 16.97 15.39
CA CYS A 223 12.21 16.75 15.78
C CYS A 223 13.01 18.03 15.61
N ALA A 224 13.54 18.58 16.70
CA ALA A 224 14.26 19.86 16.66
C ALA A 224 15.67 19.75 16.07
N ASP A 225 16.20 18.54 15.94
CA ASP A 225 17.54 18.30 15.43
C ASP A 225 17.63 18.65 13.94
N ASP A 226 18.82 19.04 13.48
CA ASP A 226 19.15 19.32 12.07
C ASP A 226 18.24 20.40 11.41
N GLY A 227 17.92 21.44 12.19
CA GLY A 227 17.10 22.57 11.72
C GLY A 227 15.60 22.29 11.72
N GLY A 228 15.20 21.22 12.34
CA GLY A 228 13.81 20.83 12.54
C GLY A 228 13.22 20.00 11.40
N THR A 229 12.50 18.95 11.78
CA THR A 229 11.86 18.02 10.84
C THR A 229 10.53 17.51 11.40
N TRP A 230 9.47 17.56 10.62
CA TRP A 230 8.23 16.87 10.93
C TRP A 230 8.30 15.43 10.44
N VAL A 231 8.08 14.48 11.34
CA VAL A 231 8.06 13.04 11.05
C VAL A 231 6.75 12.42 11.52
N VAL A 232 6.34 11.34 10.89
CA VAL A 232 5.24 10.51 11.39
C VAL A 232 5.82 9.48 12.35
N LYS A 233 5.23 9.39 13.56
CA LYS A 233 5.52 8.26 14.44
C LYS A 233 4.98 6.99 13.81
N PRO A 234 5.81 5.98 13.53
CA PRO A 234 5.33 4.81 12.80
C PRO A 234 4.46 3.87 13.66
N TYR A 235 4.69 3.82 14.98
CA TYR A 235 3.96 2.94 15.89
C TYR A 235 4.00 3.43 17.32
N GLN A 236 3.15 2.84 18.16
CA GLN A 236 3.13 3.12 19.60
C GLN A 236 4.04 2.16 20.37
N LYS A 237 4.97 2.73 21.12
CA LYS A 237 5.81 1.99 22.06
C LYS A 237 6.14 2.89 23.25
N SER A 238 6.21 2.32 24.47
CA SER A 238 6.60 3.07 25.66
C SER A 238 8.00 3.69 25.50
N ASN A 239 8.11 4.98 25.77
CA ASN A 239 9.35 5.77 25.64
C ASN A 239 9.92 5.86 24.21
N PHE A 240 9.11 5.62 23.21
CA PHE A 240 9.52 5.76 21.82
C PHE A 240 9.61 7.24 21.42
N ASP A 241 10.74 7.61 20.85
CA ASP A 241 11.02 8.94 20.31
C ASP A 241 11.50 8.80 18.84
N PRO A 242 10.68 9.14 17.85
CA PRO A 242 11.06 8.98 16.44
C PRO A 242 12.29 9.81 16.07
N CYS A 243 12.62 10.84 16.84
CA CYS A 243 13.81 11.65 16.60
C CYS A 243 15.12 10.92 16.96
N LYS A 244 15.07 9.91 17.82
CA LYS A 244 16.23 9.18 18.33
C LYS A 244 16.25 7.71 18.00
N ASP A 245 15.07 7.10 17.91
CA ASP A 245 14.96 5.66 17.77
C ASP A 245 15.00 5.23 16.29
N GLU A 246 13.89 5.33 15.62
CA GLU A 246 13.78 4.96 14.21
C GLU A 246 12.58 5.63 13.52
N ILE A 247 12.68 5.83 12.21
CA ILE A 247 11.61 6.27 11.32
C ILE A 247 11.52 5.35 10.12
N ASP A 248 10.35 5.32 9.51
CA ASP A 248 10.13 4.76 8.18
C ASP A 248 9.69 5.87 7.22
N ALA A 249 10.49 6.15 6.21
CA ALA A 249 10.20 7.21 5.25
C ALA A 249 8.94 6.93 4.41
N SER A 250 8.56 5.67 4.26
CA SER A 250 7.36 5.27 3.51
C SER A 250 6.05 5.62 4.21
N TYR A 251 6.08 5.93 5.52
CA TYR A 251 4.93 6.42 6.29
C TYR A 251 4.62 7.90 5.97
N SER A 252 5.57 8.64 5.41
CA SER A 252 5.32 10.00 4.93
C SER A 252 4.75 9.95 3.51
N ILE A 253 3.48 10.34 3.36
CA ILE A 253 2.75 10.31 2.09
C ILE A 253 2.47 11.74 1.64
N PRO A 254 3.38 12.36 0.85
CA PRO A 254 3.35 13.79 0.61
C PRO A 254 2.07 14.25 -0.11
N ALA A 255 1.55 13.46 -1.04
CA ALA A 255 0.28 13.76 -1.72
C ALA A 255 -0.89 13.87 -0.74
N PHE A 256 -1.00 12.94 0.19
CA PHE A 256 -2.09 12.89 1.16
C PHE A 256 -1.95 14.02 2.19
N PHE A 257 -0.72 14.29 2.63
CA PHE A 257 -0.47 15.39 3.56
C PHE A 257 -0.82 16.76 2.94
N ARG A 258 -0.47 16.99 1.67
CA ARG A 258 -0.90 18.22 0.97
C ARG A 258 -2.41 18.28 0.83
N TYR A 259 -3.06 17.17 0.55
CA TYR A 259 -4.51 17.11 0.48
C TYR A 259 -5.16 17.43 1.84
N PHE A 260 -4.64 16.89 2.95
CA PHE A 260 -5.12 17.22 4.30
C PHE A 260 -4.95 18.72 4.62
N ALA A 261 -3.83 19.31 4.18
CA ALA A 261 -3.63 20.76 4.30
C ALA A 261 -4.65 21.57 3.47
N GLU A 262 -4.96 21.13 2.25
CA GLU A 262 -5.98 21.76 1.41
C GLU A 262 -7.38 21.67 2.05
N VAL A 263 -7.76 20.48 2.54
CA VAL A 263 -9.04 20.31 3.26
C VAL A 263 -9.08 21.25 4.47
N ALA A 264 -8.01 21.33 5.26
CA ALA A 264 -7.92 22.22 6.40
C ALA A 264 -8.03 23.73 6.03
N SER A 265 -7.69 24.09 4.80
CA SER A 265 -7.82 25.47 4.32
C SER A 265 -9.26 25.90 4.02
N VAL A 266 -10.15 24.94 3.79
CA VAL A 266 -11.57 25.17 3.46
C VAL A 266 -12.51 24.67 4.56
N ASP A 267 -12.03 23.82 5.45
CA ASP A 267 -12.80 23.22 6.54
C ASP A 267 -12.05 23.36 7.88
N SER A 268 -12.52 24.28 8.73
CA SER A 268 -11.89 24.59 10.01
C SER A 268 -11.97 23.45 11.06
N SER A 269 -12.72 22.40 10.80
CA SER A 269 -12.76 21.22 11.65
C SER A 269 -11.52 20.32 11.47
N VAL A 270 -10.77 20.51 10.37
CA VAL A 270 -9.51 19.81 10.10
C VAL A 270 -8.32 20.59 10.68
N LYS A 271 -7.54 19.94 11.52
CA LYS A 271 -6.38 20.56 12.16
C LYS A 271 -5.18 20.65 11.21
N ASN A 272 -4.60 21.83 11.14
CA ASN A 272 -3.35 22.09 10.42
C ASN A 272 -2.56 23.24 11.09
N ALA A 273 -2.37 23.16 12.40
CA ALA A 273 -1.66 24.19 13.15
C ALA A 273 -0.24 24.37 12.60
N ASN A 274 0.13 25.63 12.31
CA ASN A 274 1.45 25.98 11.75
C ASN A 274 1.79 25.27 10.44
N ASP A 275 0.80 24.93 9.64
CA ASP A 275 0.98 24.24 8.33
C ASP A 275 1.78 22.94 8.43
N ARG A 276 1.52 22.16 9.48
CA ARG A 276 2.27 20.91 9.77
C ARG A 276 2.20 19.90 8.63
N TRP A 277 1.03 19.75 7.99
CA TRP A 277 0.83 18.81 6.91
C TRP A 277 1.72 19.11 5.69
N ASN A 278 1.71 20.37 5.21
CA ASN A 278 2.60 20.76 4.11
C ASN A 278 4.08 20.70 4.52
N SER A 279 4.39 21.01 5.79
CA SER A 279 5.75 20.91 6.29
C SER A 279 6.23 19.46 6.30
N ALA A 280 5.43 18.52 6.79
CA ALA A 280 5.76 17.09 6.76
C ALA A 280 5.93 16.57 5.32
N ALA A 281 5.09 17.03 4.38
CA ALA A 281 5.25 16.69 2.97
C ALA A 281 6.58 17.18 2.38
N ARG A 282 7.01 18.40 2.70
CA ARG A 282 8.31 18.95 2.25
C ARG A 282 9.50 18.28 2.94
N ASP A 283 9.36 18.00 4.23
CA ASP A 283 10.43 17.41 5.05
C ASP A 283 10.78 16.00 4.58
N LEU A 284 9.84 15.24 4.03
CA LEU A 284 10.14 13.98 3.37
C LEU A 284 11.28 14.15 2.34
N TYR A 285 11.16 15.12 1.44
CA TYR A 285 12.15 15.32 0.36
C TYR A 285 13.46 15.90 0.86
N SER A 286 13.37 16.97 1.67
CA SER A 286 14.55 17.76 2.05
C SER A 286 15.32 17.18 3.23
N LYS A 287 14.69 16.31 4.03
CA LYS A 287 15.25 15.81 5.28
C LYS A 287 15.39 14.29 5.33
N LEU A 288 14.38 13.54 4.84
CA LEU A 288 14.38 12.10 4.94
C LEU A 288 14.98 11.43 3.70
N LEU A 289 14.54 11.80 2.50
CA LEU A 289 15.03 11.21 1.25
C LEU A 289 16.39 11.76 0.81
N ASP A 290 16.72 13.00 1.14
CA ASP A 290 18.01 13.59 0.78
C ASP A 290 19.18 13.12 1.67
N LYS A 291 18.96 12.72 2.90
CA LYS A 291 20.01 12.16 3.78
C LYS A 291 20.61 10.87 3.27
N GLN A 292 19.91 10.18 2.42
CA GLN A 292 20.39 8.96 1.75
C GLN A 292 21.54 9.18 0.77
N LYS A 293 21.80 10.43 0.35
CA LYS A 293 22.94 10.78 -0.52
C LYS A 293 24.30 10.60 0.14
N ALA A 294 24.37 10.59 1.46
CA ALA A 294 25.62 10.54 2.21
C ALA A 294 26.24 9.15 2.34
N GLY A 295 25.73 8.15 1.63
CA GLY A 295 26.33 6.82 1.59
C GLY A 295 27.71 6.83 0.93
N SER A 296 28.62 5.95 1.36
CA SER A 296 30.02 5.86 0.94
C SER A 296 30.25 5.61 -0.56
N ASN A 297 29.22 5.44 -1.36
CA ASN A 297 29.25 5.13 -2.78
C ASN A 297 28.51 6.15 -3.68
N GLY A 298 28.34 7.39 -3.24
CA GLY A 298 27.70 8.44 -4.03
C GLY A 298 26.16 8.39 -4.01
N ASP A 299 25.56 9.20 -4.84
CA ASP A 299 24.15 9.59 -4.87
C ASP A 299 23.13 8.46 -5.12
N LYS A 300 23.05 7.47 -4.22
CA LYS A 300 22.03 6.43 -4.31
C LYS A 300 20.70 6.92 -3.72
N THR A 301 19.62 6.78 -4.48
CA THR A 301 18.28 7.18 -4.07
C THR A 301 17.49 6.09 -3.34
N PHE A 302 18.09 4.94 -3.13
CA PHE A 302 17.47 3.84 -2.39
C PHE A 302 17.52 4.12 -0.90
N VAL A 303 16.36 4.21 -0.25
CA VAL A 303 16.20 4.36 1.20
C VAL A 303 15.97 3.01 1.85
N PRO A 304 16.46 2.73 3.06
CA PRO A 304 16.11 1.52 3.78
C PRO A 304 14.67 1.59 4.29
N ASP A 305 14.10 0.45 4.65
CA ASP A 305 12.79 0.41 5.30
C ASP A 305 12.78 1.25 6.58
N TRP A 306 13.82 1.09 7.40
CA TRP A 306 13.95 1.77 8.69
C TRP A 306 15.31 2.44 8.81
N MET A 307 15.32 3.68 9.29
CA MET A 307 16.53 4.45 9.53
C MET A 307 16.37 5.38 10.73
N LYS A 308 17.46 5.89 11.26
CA LYS A 308 17.42 7.03 12.18
C LYS A 308 17.16 8.33 11.42
N LEU A 309 16.76 9.36 12.13
CA LEU A 309 16.48 10.68 11.53
C LEU A 309 17.67 11.25 10.76
N ASP A 310 18.90 10.96 11.19
CA ASP A 310 20.14 11.36 10.53
C ASP A 310 20.52 10.48 9.31
N GLY A 311 19.71 9.50 8.98
CA GLY A 311 19.93 8.53 7.89
C GLY A 311 20.81 7.35 8.28
N SER A 312 21.32 7.28 9.52
CA SER A 312 22.13 6.17 9.97
C SER A 312 21.32 4.90 10.22
N ALA A 313 22.01 3.76 10.21
CA ALA A 313 21.38 2.45 10.41
C ALA A 313 20.77 2.29 11.81
N VAL A 314 19.65 1.60 11.87
CA VAL A 314 19.03 1.18 13.12
C VAL A 314 19.55 -0.21 13.50
N THR A 315 19.93 -0.40 14.74
CA THR A 315 20.43 -1.69 15.23
C THR A 315 19.37 -2.78 15.08
N GLY A 316 19.70 -3.84 14.39
CA GLY A 316 18.80 -4.99 14.16
C GLY A 316 17.82 -4.82 13.00
N ARG A 317 17.88 -3.71 12.25
CA ARG A 317 17.14 -3.49 11.02
C ARG A 317 18.04 -3.67 9.79
N SER A 318 17.45 -4.03 8.67
CA SER A 318 18.13 -4.04 7.37
C SER A 318 18.46 -2.62 6.93
N THR A 319 19.60 -2.43 6.28
CA THR A 319 19.97 -1.19 5.59
C THR A 319 19.60 -1.21 4.10
N ASN A 320 18.90 -2.23 3.66
CA ASN A 320 18.47 -2.36 2.27
C ASN A 320 17.15 -1.63 2.04
N TYR A 321 16.94 -1.23 0.80
CA TYR A 321 15.64 -0.86 0.26
C TYR A 321 14.80 -2.13 0.19
N GLY A 322 13.91 -2.29 1.14
CA GLY A 322 13.11 -3.49 1.34
C GLY A 322 11.62 -3.25 1.06
N SER A 323 10.78 -4.06 1.71
CA SER A 323 9.34 -4.07 1.43
C SER A 323 8.66 -2.75 1.80
N ASP A 324 8.98 -2.16 2.96
CA ASP A 324 8.38 -0.88 3.37
C ASP A 324 8.79 0.24 2.42
N ALA A 325 10.08 0.34 2.10
CA ALA A 325 10.59 1.34 1.17
C ALA A 325 10.05 1.20 -0.26
N SER A 326 9.65 0.00 -0.67
CA SER A 326 9.11 -0.26 -2.02
C SER A 326 7.86 0.57 -2.35
N ARG A 327 7.15 1.08 -1.34
CA ARG A 327 5.99 1.98 -1.47
C ARG A 327 6.39 3.41 -1.85
N ILE A 328 7.59 3.85 -1.51
CA ILE A 328 8.02 5.25 -1.66
C ILE A 328 7.90 5.74 -3.10
N PRO A 329 8.34 5.01 -4.14
CA PRO A 329 8.21 5.47 -5.53
C PRO A 329 6.77 5.80 -5.92
N TRP A 330 5.80 4.95 -5.54
CA TRP A 330 4.38 5.20 -5.76
C TRP A 330 3.90 6.44 -5.00
N ARG A 331 4.18 6.53 -3.69
CA ARG A 331 3.72 7.64 -2.84
C ARG A 331 4.28 8.99 -3.29
N VAL A 332 5.55 9.02 -3.71
CA VAL A 332 6.20 10.21 -4.28
C VAL A 332 5.63 10.56 -5.65
N THR A 333 5.37 9.56 -6.50
CA THR A 333 4.76 9.80 -7.82
C THR A 333 3.36 10.37 -7.71
N MET A 334 2.58 9.95 -6.72
CA MET A 334 1.26 10.52 -6.45
C MET A 334 1.34 12.02 -6.12
N ASP A 335 2.38 12.48 -5.41
CA ASP A 335 2.57 13.90 -5.12
C ASP A 335 2.77 14.73 -6.41
N TYR A 336 3.54 14.19 -7.37
CA TYR A 336 3.63 14.84 -8.68
C TYR A 336 2.33 14.74 -9.47
N ALA A 337 1.68 13.57 -9.43
CA ALA A 337 0.44 13.35 -10.17
C ALA A 337 -0.66 14.34 -9.76
N TRP A 338 -0.74 14.70 -8.48
CA TRP A 338 -1.76 15.60 -7.98
C TRP A 338 -1.33 17.07 -7.95
N TYR A 339 -0.04 17.36 -7.72
CA TYR A 339 0.44 18.70 -7.39
C TYR A 339 1.54 19.22 -8.32
N GLY A 340 2.12 18.38 -9.16
CA GLY A 340 3.21 18.79 -10.08
C GLY A 340 4.47 19.25 -9.35
N THR A 341 4.76 18.73 -8.16
CA THR A 341 5.84 19.22 -7.32
C THR A 341 7.23 18.94 -7.91
N SER A 342 8.12 19.93 -7.90
CA SER A 342 9.48 19.79 -8.41
C SER A 342 10.33 18.81 -7.59
N GLU A 343 10.07 18.75 -6.29
CA GLU A 343 10.77 17.86 -5.36
C GLU A 343 10.51 16.39 -5.70
N SER A 344 9.23 16.04 -5.91
CA SER A 344 8.83 14.72 -6.35
C SER A 344 9.46 14.36 -7.70
N GLN A 345 9.37 15.26 -8.68
CA GLN A 345 9.96 15.06 -10.00
C GLN A 345 11.48 14.81 -9.92
N ASN A 346 12.18 15.63 -9.15
CA ASN A 346 13.64 15.53 -9.02
C ASN A 346 14.07 14.25 -8.32
N TRP A 347 13.37 13.84 -7.26
CA TRP A 347 13.69 12.59 -6.56
C TRP A 347 13.41 11.38 -7.46
N THR A 348 12.25 11.34 -8.12
CA THR A 348 11.85 10.24 -9.00
C THR A 348 12.81 10.10 -10.18
N ARG A 349 13.26 11.21 -10.78
CA ARG A 349 14.29 11.16 -11.84
C ARG A 349 15.58 10.52 -11.35
N ARG A 350 16.05 10.88 -10.17
CA ARG A 350 17.27 10.28 -9.59
C ARG A 350 17.08 8.79 -9.37
N LEU A 351 15.94 8.38 -8.82
CA LEU A 351 15.62 6.97 -8.59
C LEU A 351 15.68 6.16 -9.89
N ILE A 352 15.01 6.62 -10.93
CA ILE A 352 15.01 5.93 -12.24
C ILE A 352 16.40 5.94 -12.87
N ASN A 353 17.15 7.04 -12.79
CA ASN A 353 18.53 7.08 -13.27
C ASN A 353 19.42 6.09 -12.54
N ASP A 354 19.30 5.99 -11.21
CA ASP A 354 20.08 5.02 -10.43
C ASP A 354 19.73 3.58 -10.83
N LEU A 355 18.45 3.32 -11.10
CA LEU A 355 17.99 2.01 -11.54
C LEU A 355 18.52 1.65 -12.94
N VAL A 356 18.40 2.56 -13.91
CA VAL A 356 18.83 2.35 -15.30
C VAL A 356 20.34 2.20 -15.42
N ASN A 357 21.10 2.98 -14.66
CA ASN A 357 22.58 3.00 -14.72
C ASN A 357 23.23 1.92 -13.86
N ASN A 358 22.47 1.17 -13.10
CA ASN A 358 22.99 0.09 -12.28
C ASN A 358 23.01 -1.22 -13.08
N SER A 359 24.17 -1.54 -13.66
CA SER A 359 24.37 -2.73 -14.52
C SER A 359 24.06 -4.06 -13.84
N ASN A 360 24.01 -4.11 -12.49
CA ASN A 360 23.73 -5.32 -11.74
C ASN A 360 22.24 -5.53 -11.48
N ASN A 361 21.40 -4.52 -11.75
CA ASN A 361 19.95 -4.64 -11.71
C ASN A 361 19.34 -4.88 -13.11
N GLY A 362 20.17 -5.17 -14.14
CA GLY A 362 19.76 -5.64 -15.47
C GLY A 362 18.74 -4.75 -16.22
N GLY A 363 18.51 -3.54 -15.75
CA GLY A 363 17.42 -2.69 -16.22
C GLY A 363 16.07 -3.21 -15.68
N ILE A 364 15.01 -3.02 -16.44
CA ILE A 364 13.62 -3.34 -16.08
C ILE A 364 13.43 -4.83 -15.77
N ALA A 365 14.09 -5.71 -16.51
CA ALA A 365 13.87 -7.15 -16.44
C ALA A 365 14.41 -7.81 -15.15
N ASP A 366 15.22 -7.09 -14.38
CA ASP A 366 15.93 -7.66 -13.22
C ASP A 366 15.72 -6.85 -11.93
N ILE A 367 14.62 -6.09 -11.83
CA ILE A 367 14.30 -5.36 -10.60
C ILE A 367 13.98 -6.38 -9.51
N LYS A 368 14.89 -6.50 -8.57
CA LYS A 368 14.77 -7.43 -7.45
C LYS A 368 14.54 -6.68 -6.14
N ALA A 369 13.92 -7.36 -5.21
CA ALA A 369 13.78 -6.91 -3.83
C ALA A 369 15.14 -6.78 -3.13
N ASP A 370 15.15 -6.17 -1.96
CA ASP A 370 16.34 -6.03 -1.11
C ASP A 370 17.53 -5.37 -1.81
N ILE A 371 17.32 -4.19 -2.38
CA ILE A 371 18.38 -3.42 -3.03
C ILE A 371 19.30 -2.84 -1.96
N SER A 372 20.57 -3.19 -2.01
CA SER A 372 21.58 -2.64 -1.11
C SER A 372 21.72 -1.14 -1.30
N GLN A 373 21.49 -0.37 -0.28
CA GLN A 373 21.70 1.08 -0.27
C GLN A 373 23.15 1.46 -0.62
N ALA A 374 24.11 0.67 -0.14
CA ALA A 374 25.53 0.98 -0.34
C ALA A 374 26.00 0.75 -1.78
N THR A 375 25.47 -0.27 -2.46
CA THR A 375 25.96 -0.69 -3.79
C THR A 375 24.94 -0.51 -4.90
N GLY A 376 23.66 -0.37 -4.57
CA GLY A 376 22.55 -0.44 -5.52
C GLY A 376 22.32 -1.83 -6.11
N ASN A 377 23.05 -2.86 -5.64
CA ASN A 377 22.87 -4.23 -6.09
C ASN A 377 21.73 -4.88 -5.32
N SER A 378 20.91 -5.69 -5.99
CA SER A 378 19.97 -6.52 -5.31
C SER A 378 20.50 -7.94 -5.16
N ALA A 379 20.26 -8.52 -4.00
CA ALA A 379 20.55 -9.92 -3.72
C ALA A 379 19.27 -10.76 -3.61
N GLY A 380 18.14 -10.12 -3.83
CA GLY A 380 16.82 -10.67 -3.55
C GLY A 380 16.16 -11.37 -4.73
N TYR A 381 14.89 -11.55 -4.58
CA TYR A 381 13.96 -12.15 -5.54
C TYR A 381 13.25 -11.03 -6.34
N ASN A 382 12.63 -11.37 -7.44
CA ASN A 382 11.75 -10.44 -8.16
C ASN A 382 10.46 -10.26 -7.36
N GLY A 383 10.13 -9.00 -7.01
CA GLY A 383 8.95 -8.66 -6.24
C GLY A 383 8.08 -7.67 -7.01
N ARG A 384 6.80 -8.00 -7.17
CA ARG A 384 5.85 -7.13 -7.88
C ARG A 384 5.60 -5.81 -7.19
N SER A 385 5.73 -5.74 -5.87
CA SER A 385 5.67 -4.49 -5.12
C SER A 385 6.83 -3.56 -5.49
N PHE A 386 8.01 -4.12 -5.74
CA PHE A 386 9.18 -3.37 -6.17
C PHE A 386 9.07 -2.94 -7.64
N SER A 387 8.91 -3.89 -8.55
CA SER A 387 8.81 -3.59 -9.99
C SER A 387 7.64 -2.67 -10.32
N GLY A 388 6.48 -2.84 -9.66
CA GLY A 388 5.33 -1.97 -9.85
C GLY A 388 5.54 -0.55 -9.33
N GLY A 389 6.21 -0.37 -8.19
CA GLY A 389 6.58 0.95 -7.69
C GLY A 389 7.45 1.71 -8.67
N PHE A 390 8.41 1.03 -9.29
CA PHE A 390 9.26 1.63 -10.33
C PHE A 390 8.51 1.88 -11.65
N ALA A 391 7.56 1.02 -12.03
CA ALA A 391 6.69 1.26 -13.18
C ALA A 391 5.87 2.55 -12.99
N VAL A 392 5.31 2.76 -11.81
CA VAL A 392 4.63 4.02 -11.47
C VAL A 392 5.59 5.21 -11.51
N ALA A 393 6.78 5.10 -10.94
CA ALA A 393 7.79 6.16 -10.97
C ALA A 393 8.23 6.53 -12.39
N ALA A 394 8.27 5.56 -13.31
CA ALA A 394 8.63 5.80 -14.70
C ALA A 394 7.64 6.72 -15.44
N MET A 395 6.41 6.90 -14.94
CA MET A 395 5.46 7.87 -15.49
C MET A 395 5.97 9.33 -15.45
N LEU A 396 6.92 9.65 -14.59
CA LEU A 396 7.52 10.98 -14.46
C LEU A 396 8.78 11.17 -15.32
N TYR A 397 9.26 10.12 -15.95
CA TYR A 397 10.52 10.15 -16.65
C TYR A 397 10.37 10.57 -18.11
N ASN A 398 10.21 11.87 -18.34
CA ASN A 398 9.98 12.48 -19.66
C ASN A 398 11.13 12.33 -20.67
N TRP A 399 12.31 11.85 -20.26
CA TRP A 399 13.50 11.78 -21.13
C TRP A 399 13.47 10.55 -22.05
N TYR A 400 12.71 9.54 -21.67
CA TYR A 400 12.51 8.32 -22.44
C TYR A 400 11.05 7.89 -22.34
N PRO A 401 10.15 8.41 -23.21
CA PRO A 401 8.72 8.09 -23.15
C PRO A 401 8.45 6.59 -23.24
N ASP A 402 9.35 5.84 -23.86
CA ASP A 402 9.24 4.38 -23.93
C ASP A 402 9.44 3.70 -22.58
N ASN A 403 10.13 4.33 -21.63
CA ASN A 403 10.38 3.69 -20.33
C ASN A 403 9.08 3.47 -19.54
N ALA A 404 8.16 4.42 -19.51
CA ALA A 404 6.88 4.24 -18.83
C ALA A 404 6.13 3.01 -19.37
N ASN A 405 6.09 2.84 -20.71
CA ASN A 405 5.48 1.68 -21.34
C ASN A 405 6.25 0.40 -21.03
N ASN A 406 7.55 0.39 -21.24
CA ASN A 406 8.39 -0.80 -21.05
C ASN A 406 8.38 -1.30 -19.61
N TYR A 407 8.46 -0.39 -18.61
CA TYR A 407 8.40 -0.76 -17.19
C TYR A 407 7.02 -1.31 -16.83
N THR A 408 5.98 -0.68 -17.34
CA THR A 408 4.60 -1.13 -17.08
C THR A 408 4.32 -2.47 -17.74
N GLU A 409 4.66 -2.64 -19.03
CA GLU A 409 4.48 -3.89 -19.76
C GLU A 409 5.18 -5.06 -19.05
N HIS A 410 6.43 -4.87 -18.67
CA HIS A 410 7.19 -5.88 -17.93
C HIS A 410 6.54 -6.21 -16.59
N TRP A 411 6.15 -5.21 -15.81
CA TRP A 411 5.49 -5.42 -14.53
C TRP A 411 4.14 -6.12 -14.69
N VAL A 412 3.35 -5.76 -15.71
CA VAL A 412 2.05 -6.39 -16.01
C VAL A 412 2.26 -7.85 -16.39
N ASP A 413 3.23 -8.14 -17.26
CA ASP A 413 3.54 -9.51 -17.67
C ASP A 413 3.99 -10.36 -16.48
N GLU A 414 4.89 -9.84 -15.64
CA GLU A 414 5.28 -10.49 -14.38
C GLU A 414 4.08 -10.73 -13.45
N THR A 415 3.18 -9.76 -13.34
CA THR A 415 2.03 -9.82 -12.44
C THR A 415 0.95 -10.78 -12.94
N LEU A 416 0.72 -10.87 -14.24
CA LEU A 416 -0.35 -11.65 -14.82
C LEU A 416 0.08 -13.05 -15.30
N ASN A 417 1.22 -13.12 -15.97
CA ASN A 417 1.68 -14.31 -16.68
C ASN A 417 2.94 -14.89 -16.06
N GLY A 418 3.51 -14.20 -15.07
CA GLY A 418 4.87 -14.36 -14.65
C GLY A 418 5.24 -15.77 -14.29
N SER A 419 6.34 -16.17 -14.86
CA SER A 419 7.21 -17.21 -14.38
C SER A 419 7.90 -16.82 -13.07
N LEU A 420 7.57 -15.66 -12.49
CA LEU A 420 7.95 -15.39 -11.13
C LEU A 420 7.34 -16.48 -10.30
N PRO A 421 8.18 -17.35 -9.72
CA PRO A 421 7.65 -18.35 -8.83
C PRO A 421 6.93 -17.57 -7.74
N TRP A 422 5.64 -17.72 -7.71
CA TRP A 422 4.81 -17.31 -6.58
C TRP A 422 5.23 -18.04 -5.31
N ASN A 423 6.26 -18.87 -5.43
CA ASN A 423 7.00 -19.54 -4.39
C ASN A 423 8.22 -18.70 -4.06
N ILE A 424 8.03 -17.79 -3.15
CA ILE A 424 9.16 -17.27 -2.43
C ILE A 424 9.80 -18.45 -1.74
N GLY A 425 11.05 -18.70 -2.10
CA GLY A 425 11.87 -19.70 -1.45
C GLY A 425 11.86 -19.49 0.06
N ALA A 426 12.25 -20.48 0.80
CA ALA A 426 12.12 -20.67 2.25
C ALA A 426 12.44 -19.47 3.19
N ASN A 427 12.76 -18.31 2.67
CA ASN A 427 13.13 -17.10 3.39
C ASN A 427 12.29 -15.87 2.99
N GLY A 428 11.24 -15.99 2.18
CA GLY A 428 10.65 -14.85 1.53
C GLY A 428 9.34 -14.35 2.10
N TYR A 429 9.21 -13.05 2.09
CA TYR A 429 8.09 -12.30 2.60
C TYR A 429 6.96 -12.07 1.58
N GLU A 430 7.17 -12.37 0.30
CA GLU A 430 6.15 -12.24 -0.75
C GLU A 430 5.82 -13.58 -1.39
N ASN A 431 5.02 -14.36 -0.73
CA ASN A 431 4.32 -15.46 -1.39
C ASN A 431 3.01 -14.92 -1.95
N ALA A 432 2.99 -14.65 -3.23
CA ALA A 432 1.87 -13.99 -3.90
C ALA A 432 0.51 -14.69 -3.76
N ASN A 433 0.51 -15.93 -3.31
CA ASN A 433 -0.72 -16.63 -2.96
C ASN A 433 -1.07 -16.51 -1.47
N ASN A 434 -0.16 -16.00 -0.64
CA ASN A 434 -0.30 -16.07 0.80
C ASN A 434 -0.19 -14.72 1.51
N ASP A 435 0.10 -13.63 0.79
CA ASP A 435 0.30 -12.30 1.36
C ASP A 435 -0.54 -11.25 0.63
N TYR A 436 -1.29 -10.44 1.40
CA TYR A 436 -2.07 -9.32 0.86
C TYR A 436 -1.20 -8.23 0.26
N TYR A 437 0.02 -8.02 0.77
CA TYR A 437 0.86 -6.85 0.50
C TYR A 437 1.15 -6.66 -0.99
N GLY A 438 1.81 -7.63 -1.60
CA GLY A 438 2.14 -7.54 -3.03
C GLY A 438 0.92 -7.46 -3.95
N MET A 439 -0.21 -8.08 -3.56
CA MET A 439 -1.45 -8.04 -4.34
C MET A 439 -2.19 -6.72 -4.18
N ALA A 440 -2.26 -6.17 -2.97
CA ALA A 440 -2.88 -4.88 -2.69
C ALA A 440 -2.12 -3.75 -3.41
N LEU A 441 -0.79 -3.73 -3.29
CA LEU A 441 0.05 -2.77 -4.00
C LEU A 441 -0.07 -2.93 -5.52
N SER A 442 -0.15 -4.16 -6.04
CA SER A 442 -0.39 -4.37 -7.48
C SER A 442 -1.70 -3.75 -7.94
N ALA A 443 -2.78 -3.89 -7.16
CA ALA A 443 -4.05 -3.24 -7.48
C ALA A 443 -3.95 -1.70 -7.45
N LEU A 444 -3.27 -1.13 -6.45
CA LEU A 444 -3.04 0.32 -6.34
C LEU A 444 -2.16 0.84 -7.50
N TYR A 445 -1.11 0.09 -7.87
CA TYR A 445 -0.26 0.44 -9.00
C TYR A 445 -1.02 0.39 -10.33
N ALA A 446 -1.83 -0.66 -10.56
CA ALA A 446 -2.66 -0.76 -11.76
C ALA A 446 -3.66 0.40 -11.86
N LEU A 447 -4.32 0.76 -10.75
CA LEU A 447 -5.20 1.92 -10.68
C LEU A 447 -4.44 3.22 -10.98
N THR A 448 -3.23 3.39 -10.47
CA THR A 448 -2.41 4.57 -10.72
C THR A 448 -1.93 4.65 -12.16
N LEU A 449 -1.38 3.57 -12.71
CA LEU A 449 -0.89 3.47 -14.09
C LEU A 449 -2.00 3.68 -15.13
N THR A 450 -3.24 3.45 -14.74
CA THR A 450 -4.43 3.64 -15.60
C THR A 450 -5.22 4.91 -15.31
N GLY A 451 -4.67 5.83 -14.48
CA GLY A 451 -5.24 7.15 -14.22
C GLY A 451 -6.47 7.14 -13.30
N ASN A 452 -6.65 6.11 -12.49
CA ASN A 452 -7.82 5.97 -11.62
C ASN A 452 -7.62 6.48 -10.18
N THR A 453 -6.40 6.85 -9.78
CA THR A 453 -6.12 7.39 -8.43
C THR A 453 -6.12 8.91 -8.40
N TYR A 454 -7.23 9.51 -8.75
CA TYR A 454 -7.41 10.96 -8.81
C TYR A 454 -7.41 11.62 -7.43
N LYS A 455 -7.11 12.93 -7.39
CA LYS A 455 -7.25 13.75 -6.19
C LYS A 455 -8.76 14.07 -5.99
N PRO A 456 -9.36 13.68 -4.84
CA PRO A 456 -10.77 13.96 -4.61
C PRO A 456 -11.03 15.47 -4.44
N ALA A 457 -12.28 15.88 -4.66
CA ALA A 457 -12.71 17.24 -4.42
C ALA A 457 -12.61 17.62 -2.93
N LEU A 458 -12.57 18.92 -2.64
CA LEU A 458 -12.43 19.42 -1.25
C LEU A 458 -13.79 19.61 -0.55
N ASN A 459 -14.88 19.14 -1.16
CA ASN A 459 -16.27 19.40 -0.72
C ASN A 459 -16.59 18.87 0.66
#